data_eee9726e53349c93bf0a5cd0f3683e12
#
_entry.id   eee9726e53349c93bf0a5cd0f3683e12
#
_cell.length_a   1.000
_cell.length_b   1.000
_cell.length_c   1.000
_cell.angle_alpha   90.00
_cell.angle_beta   90.00
_cell.angle_gamma   90.00
#
_symmetry.space_group_name_H-M   'P 1'
#
loop_
_entity.id
_entity.type
_entity.pdbx_description
1 polymer ?
#
loop_
_entity_poly.entity_id
_entity_poly.type
_entity_poly.pdbx_seq_one_letter_code
_entity_poly.pdbx_strand_id
1 'polypeptide(L)'
;MKKGKLIYSVLFFAVCLCPSVGMLIAKPETSSENRQLSEFPTLKTEEGKWNVEWLSQAGDYFQEHFAFRNELVTGNALLHGKLLETSTADGVIQGKNGWLYYKDSLDDYLGQNLLSDRSLYNIAHMLSMTQEALNEKDVKFLFTIAPNKNSLYGENMPYYDSLKITDETNRERLTKVLEQENVSYADLYQAFTDQDEVLYHARDSHWNNKGAALAADVLMTALNKEHDSYTDEPYEVRKDYTGDLDTMLYPLATTADDEVYYNKETTYAVAGKINSNFDPRITTVNPVKEGSLVMYRDSFGNALLPYMADAYANAYFSRGIPYQLSDVDTMNADTVVIERAERILPEMSQFPPVLTAKEVSLTGEEESTATDAAWDVKMKPQGTVVQVSGRIKEGYLDTDSRIYLRINGTVYEAFPMDIADGDRLDDNGFCLYMPAELALADGNDLEVLITKGDKYLNIYKNIIEEDIIQ
;
A
#
# COMPACT_ATOMS: atom_id res chain seq x y z
N MET A 1 -13.26 -22.02 54.54
CA MET A 1 -13.75 -21.87 53.18
C MET A 1 -14.20 -20.43 52.80
N LYS A 2 -14.99 -19.69 53.64
CA LYS A 2 -15.44 -18.36 53.30
C LYS A 2 -14.33 -17.29 53.16
N LYS A 3 -13.29 -17.31 54.02
CA LYS A 3 -12.16 -16.35 53.93
C LYS A 3 -11.30 -16.55 52.66
N GLY A 4 -11.06 -17.78 52.26
CA GLY A 4 -10.30 -18.04 51.00
C GLY A 4 -11.05 -17.55 49.75
N LYS A 5 -12.35 -17.76 49.69
CA LYS A 5 -13.17 -17.26 48.58
C LYS A 5 -13.19 -15.71 48.51
N LEU A 6 -13.25 -15.04 49.68
CA LEU A 6 -13.20 -13.59 49.73
C LEU A 6 -11.83 -13.06 49.25
N ILE A 7 -10.75 -13.64 49.72
CA ILE A 7 -9.38 -13.28 49.26
C ILE A 7 -9.26 -13.46 47.76
N TYR A 8 -9.71 -14.59 47.22
CA TYR A 8 -9.71 -14.85 45.80
C TYR A 8 -10.50 -13.79 45.02
N SER A 9 -11.73 -13.45 45.48
CA SER A 9 -12.55 -12.45 44.82
C SER A 9 -11.89 -11.07 44.86
N VAL A 10 -11.33 -10.67 46.00
CA VAL A 10 -10.63 -9.37 46.14
C VAL A 10 -9.40 -9.32 45.20
N LEU A 11 -8.61 -10.38 45.13
CA LEU A 11 -7.46 -10.46 44.24
C LEU A 11 -7.92 -10.40 42.78
N PHE A 12 -8.97 -11.14 42.42
CA PHE A 12 -9.51 -11.11 41.08
C PHE A 12 -9.91 -9.70 40.62
N PHE A 13 -10.72 -9.02 41.48
CA PHE A 13 -11.15 -7.65 41.19
C PHE A 13 -9.97 -6.66 41.19
N ALA A 14 -9.00 -6.83 42.08
CA ALA A 14 -7.81 -5.99 42.11
C ALA A 14 -6.99 -6.13 40.79
N VAL A 15 -6.82 -7.34 40.31
CA VAL A 15 -6.12 -7.60 39.01
C VAL A 15 -6.92 -7.00 37.83
N CYS A 16 -8.26 -7.17 37.81
CA CYS A 16 -9.10 -6.61 36.75
C CYS A 16 -9.14 -5.06 36.75
N LEU A 17 -9.08 -4.43 37.92
CA LEU A 17 -9.12 -2.97 38.04
C LEU A 17 -7.74 -2.30 37.92
N CYS A 18 -6.65 -3.06 38.12
CA CYS A 18 -5.29 -2.55 38.09
C CYS A 18 -4.95 -1.78 36.80
N PRO A 19 -5.26 -2.27 35.59
CA PRO A 19 -5.01 -1.54 34.37
C PRO A 19 -5.74 -0.20 34.29
N SER A 20 -7.04 -0.19 34.67
CA SER A 20 -7.87 1.04 34.63
C SER A 20 -7.43 2.07 35.65
N VAL A 21 -7.10 1.64 36.87
CA VAL A 21 -6.58 2.54 37.93
C VAL A 21 -5.17 3.01 37.55
N GLY A 22 -4.37 2.15 36.96
CA GLY A 22 -3.03 2.47 36.50
C GLY A 22 -3.03 3.60 35.47
N MET A 23 -4.01 3.68 34.59
CA MET A 23 -4.15 4.77 33.60
C MET A 23 -4.25 6.17 34.21
N LEU A 24 -4.67 6.27 35.50
CA LEU A 24 -4.74 7.55 36.22
C LEU A 24 -3.36 8.01 36.71
N ILE A 25 -2.39 7.11 36.76
CA ILE A 25 -1.08 7.36 37.39
C ILE A 25 0.06 7.19 36.39
N ALA A 26 -0.04 6.21 35.49
CA ALA A 26 0.96 5.91 34.49
C ALA A 26 0.91 6.93 33.34
N LYS A 27 2.06 7.29 32.80
CA LYS A 27 2.10 8.05 31.55
C LYS A 27 1.64 7.16 30.39
N PRO A 28 0.95 7.72 29.37
CA PRO A 28 0.63 6.98 28.15
C PRO A 28 1.90 6.36 27.57
N GLU A 29 1.88 5.07 27.31
CA GLU A 29 2.96 4.40 26.60
C GLU A 29 2.86 4.74 25.12
N THR A 30 4.02 4.88 24.45
CA THR A 30 4.08 5.00 23.00
C THR A 30 3.74 3.65 22.38
N SER A 31 3.03 3.67 21.25
CA SER A 31 2.72 2.44 20.51
C SER A 31 3.99 1.67 20.18
N SER A 32 4.04 0.40 20.56
CA SER A 32 5.01 -0.57 20.06
C SER A 32 4.58 -1.17 18.71
N GLU A 33 3.37 -0.88 18.28
CA GLU A 33 2.79 -1.31 17.02
C GLU A 33 2.97 -0.22 15.97
N ASN A 34 3.20 -0.61 14.73
CA ASN A 34 3.47 0.32 13.61
C ASN A 34 2.17 0.98 13.10
N ARG A 35 1.28 1.37 14.02
CA ARG A 35 -0.01 2.01 13.73
C ARG A 35 -0.25 3.23 14.61
N GLN A 36 -1.05 4.14 14.14
CA GLN A 36 -1.53 5.26 14.93
C GLN A 36 -2.55 4.76 15.94
N LEU A 37 -2.30 5.04 17.22
CA LEU A 37 -3.25 4.71 18.29
C LEU A 37 -4.49 5.62 18.22
N SER A 38 -5.62 5.07 18.62
CA SER A 38 -6.89 5.83 18.69
C SER A 38 -6.79 6.98 19.68
N GLU A 39 -7.40 8.10 19.32
CA GLU A 39 -7.57 9.22 20.25
C GLU A 39 -8.79 9.00 21.15
N PHE A 40 -8.78 9.63 22.35
CA PHE A 40 -9.95 9.54 23.22
C PHE A 40 -11.16 10.20 22.56
N PRO A 41 -12.30 9.49 22.40
CA PRO A 41 -13.41 9.97 21.61
C PRO A 41 -14.12 11.16 22.27
N THR A 42 -14.58 12.09 21.43
CA THR A 42 -15.42 13.20 21.84
C THR A 42 -16.90 12.76 21.98
N LEU A 43 -17.62 13.31 22.97
CA LEU A 43 -19.05 13.01 23.15
C LEU A 43 -19.95 13.55 22.03
N LYS A 44 -19.43 14.49 21.23
CA LYS A 44 -20.10 15.05 20.06
C LYS A 44 -19.21 14.95 18.84
N THR A 45 -19.83 14.71 17.68
CA THR A 45 -19.17 14.79 16.38
C THR A 45 -18.83 16.24 16.02
N GLU A 46 -18.01 16.45 15.01
CA GLU A 46 -17.68 17.79 14.49
C GLU A 46 -18.93 18.57 14.06
N GLU A 47 -20.00 17.87 13.65
CA GLU A 47 -21.31 18.45 13.31
C GLU A 47 -22.17 18.81 14.55
N GLY A 48 -21.65 18.59 15.78
CA GLY A 48 -22.34 18.90 17.04
C GLY A 48 -23.41 17.88 17.47
N LYS A 49 -23.57 16.75 16.74
CA LYS A 49 -24.48 15.64 17.09
C LYS A 49 -23.86 14.77 18.18
N TRP A 50 -24.74 14.04 18.96
CA TRP A 50 -24.23 13.04 19.88
C TRP A 50 -23.51 11.90 19.14
N ASN A 51 -22.29 11.57 19.59
CA ASN A 51 -21.52 10.46 19.04
C ASN A 51 -22.11 9.14 19.56
N VAL A 52 -22.86 8.45 18.72
CA VAL A 52 -23.51 7.18 19.07
C VAL A 52 -22.52 6.02 19.21
N GLU A 53 -21.33 6.16 18.63
CA GLU A 53 -20.23 5.18 18.68
C GLU A 53 -19.26 5.43 19.84
N TRP A 54 -19.53 6.43 20.67
CA TRP A 54 -18.63 6.85 21.74
C TRP A 54 -18.18 5.70 22.65
N LEU A 55 -19.10 4.81 23.03
CA LEU A 55 -18.77 3.67 23.91
C LEU A 55 -17.85 2.66 23.21
N SER A 56 -18.04 2.40 21.91
CA SER A 56 -17.16 1.53 21.14
C SER A 56 -15.78 2.14 21.04
N GLN A 57 -15.69 3.39 20.59
CA GLN A 57 -14.43 4.13 20.46
C GLN A 57 -13.68 4.29 21.78
N ALA A 58 -14.40 4.48 22.89
CA ALA A 58 -13.81 4.51 24.23
C ALA A 58 -13.28 3.12 24.65
N GLY A 59 -13.93 2.05 24.21
CA GLY A 59 -13.45 0.67 24.39
C GLY A 59 -12.17 0.42 23.62
N ASP A 60 -12.10 0.84 22.36
CA ASP A 60 -10.91 0.74 21.50
C ASP A 60 -9.75 1.54 22.10
N TYR A 61 -10.00 2.79 22.49
CA TYR A 61 -9.02 3.60 23.21
C TYR A 61 -8.49 2.91 24.47
N PHE A 62 -9.39 2.31 25.29
CA PHE A 62 -8.96 1.59 26.48
C PHE A 62 -8.08 0.38 26.14
N GLN A 63 -8.45 -0.41 25.12
CA GLN A 63 -7.66 -1.57 24.68
C GLN A 63 -6.25 -1.18 24.24
N GLU A 64 -6.09 0.00 23.68
CA GLU A 64 -4.80 0.48 23.18
C GLU A 64 -3.96 1.17 24.26
N HIS A 65 -4.57 1.75 25.31
CA HIS A 65 -3.91 2.64 26.25
C HIS A 65 -3.94 2.19 27.72
N PHE A 66 -4.48 0.99 28.03
CA PHE A 66 -4.52 0.57 29.43
C PHE A 66 -3.09 0.38 30.01
N ALA A 67 -2.95 0.74 31.30
CA ALA A 67 -1.64 0.67 31.96
C ALA A 67 -1.14 -0.77 32.05
N PHE A 68 0.18 -0.94 31.90
CA PHE A 68 0.87 -2.23 31.90
C PHE A 68 0.50 -3.12 30.72
N ARG A 69 -0.01 -2.53 29.62
CA ARG A 69 -0.38 -3.27 28.41
C ARG A 69 0.83 -4.04 27.85
N ASN A 70 1.96 -3.38 27.70
CA ASN A 70 3.17 -3.97 27.13
C ASN A 70 3.72 -5.11 28.01
N GLU A 71 3.67 -4.99 29.32
CA GLU A 71 4.06 -6.06 30.25
C GLU A 71 3.13 -7.27 30.14
N LEU A 72 1.82 -7.02 30.08
CA LEU A 72 0.82 -8.08 29.98
C LEU A 72 0.89 -8.78 28.62
N VAL A 73 1.02 -8.02 27.54
CA VAL A 73 1.18 -8.57 26.18
C VAL A 73 2.46 -9.41 26.11
N THR A 74 3.59 -8.86 26.55
CA THR A 74 4.88 -9.59 26.55
C THR A 74 4.82 -10.85 27.43
N GLY A 75 4.26 -10.76 28.62
CA GLY A 75 4.11 -11.91 29.53
C GLY A 75 3.25 -13.01 28.92
N ASN A 76 2.13 -12.65 28.30
CA ASN A 76 1.24 -13.56 27.61
C ASN A 76 1.95 -14.22 26.39
N ALA A 77 2.62 -13.41 25.58
CA ALA A 77 3.34 -13.88 24.39
C ALA A 77 4.49 -14.85 24.76
N LEU A 78 5.26 -14.55 25.82
CA LEU A 78 6.31 -15.45 26.30
C LEU A 78 5.75 -16.78 26.82
N LEU A 79 4.60 -16.75 27.49
CA LEU A 79 3.95 -17.97 27.99
C LEU A 79 3.46 -18.84 26.82
N HIS A 80 2.73 -18.24 25.89
CA HIS A 80 2.17 -18.95 24.74
C HIS A 80 3.26 -19.37 23.73
N GLY A 81 4.19 -18.48 23.42
CA GLY A 81 5.26 -18.76 22.46
C GLY A 81 6.19 -19.89 22.91
N LYS A 82 6.51 -19.98 24.23
CA LYS A 82 7.37 -21.03 24.76
C LYS A 82 6.67 -22.37 25.02
N LEU A 83 5.36 -22.33 25.35
CA LEU A 83 4.61 -23.53 25.74
C LEU A 83 3.77 -24.11 24.60
N LEU A 84 3.24 -23.25 23.70
CA LEU A 84 2.26 -23.65 22.70
C LEU A 84 2.76 -23.39 21.28
N GLU A 85 3.89 -22.70 21.11
CA GLU A 85 4.45 -22.29 19.81
C GLU A 85 3.43 -21.52 18.95
N THR A 86 2.61 -20.70 19.61
CA THR A 86 1.56 -19.90 18.99
C THR A 86 1.74 -18.43 19.27
N SER A 87 1.45 -17.58 18.26
CA SER A 87 1.40 -16.13 18.43
C SER A 87 0.16 -15.73 19.23
N THR A 88 0.32 -14.70 20.07
CA THR A 88 -0.78 -14.02 20.77
C THR A 88 -1.06 -12.63 20.18
N ALA A 89 -0.26 -12.17 19.24
CA ALA A 89 -0.49 -10.93 18.50
C ALA A 89 -1.24 -11.24 17.20
N ASP A 90 -2.36 -10.58 16.98
CA ASP A 90 -3.23 -10.85 15.82
C ASP A 90 -2.54 -10.62 14.46
N GLY A 91 -1.60 -9.66 14.40
CA GLY A 91 -0.84 -9.33 13.19
C GLY A 91 0.40 -10.18 12.94
N VAL A 92 0.75 -11.13 13.84
CA VAL A 92 2.03 -11.87 13.78
C VAL A 92 1.80 -13.36 13.73
N ILE A 93 2.43 -14.04 12.79
CA ILE A 93 2.52 -15.51 12.72
C ILE A 93 3.90 -15.93 13.23
N GLN A 94 3.91 -16.81 14.21
CA GLN A 94 5.14 -17.44 14.69
C GLN A 94 5.50 -18.61 13.80
N GLY A 95 6.60 -18.49 13.09
CA GLY A 95 7.17 -19.52 12.22
C GLY A 95 8.16 -20.43 12.94
N LYS A 96 8.81 -21.30 12.17
CA LYS A 96 9.87 -22.19 12.62
C LYS A 96 11.18 -21.40 12.85
N ASN A 97 12.08 -21.94 13.63
CA ASN A 97 13.44 -21.41 13.83
C ASN A 97 13.51 -19.95 14.32
N GLY A 98 12.46 -19.45 14.99
CA GLY A 98 12.40 -18.09 15.49
C GLY A 98 11.97 -17.04 14.47
N TRP A 99 11.58 -17.46 13.26
CA TRP A 99 11.04 -16.56 12.23
C TRP A 99 9.65 -16.07 12.62
N LEU A 100 9.38 -14.81 12.28
CA LEU A 100 8.05 -14.20 12.42
C LEU A 100 7.59 -13.75 11.04
N TYR A 101 6.28 -13.82 10.78
CA TYR A 101 5.67 -13.40 9.53
C TYR A 101 4.51 -12.45 9.81
N TYR A 102 4.30 -11.50 8.90
CA TYR A 102 3.18 -10.59 8.98
C TYR A 102 1.91 -11.29 8.49
N LYS A 103 0.86 -11.25 9.30
CA LYS A 103 -0.37 -12.03 9.03
C LYS A 103 -1.09 -11.56 7.78
N ASP A 104 -1.01 -10.27 7.44
CA ASP A 104 -1.68 -9.72 6.24
C ASP A 104 -1.12 -10.26 4.92
N SER A 105 0.04 -10.95 4.96
CA SER A 105 0.57 -11.70 3.82
C SER A 105 0.07 -13.15 3.74
N LEU A 106 -0.76 -13.57 4.69
CA LEU A 106 -1.19 -14.98 4.78
C LEU A 106 -2.16 -15.35 3.66
N ASP A 107 -3.09 -14.47 3.33
CA ASP A 107 -4.10 -14.76 2.31
C ASP A 107 -3.46 -14.92 0.93
N ASP A 108 -2.42 -14.12 0.61
CA ASP A 108 -1.58 -14.31 -0.58
C ASP A 108 -0.88 -15.67 -0.55
N TYR A 109 -0.25 -16.01 0.60
CA TYR A 109 0.46 -17.26 0.76
C TYR A 109 -0.43 -18.50 0.61
N LEU A 110 -1.69 -18.38 1.04
CA LEU A 110 -2.69 -19.45 0.94
C LEU A 110 -3.42 -19.45 -0.41
N GLY A 111 -3.26 -18.44 -1.24
CA GLY A 111 -4.01 -18.26 -2.49
C GLY A 111 -5.50 -17.96 -2.27
N GLN A 112 -5.84 -17.30 -1.14
CA GLN A 112 -7.24 -17.03 -0.75
C GLN A 112 -7.78 -15.71 -1.30
N ASN A 113 -6.91 -14.78 -1.68
CA ASN A 113 -7.24 -13.43 -2.15
C ASN A 113 -6.92 -13.21 -3.63
N LEU A 114 -6.99 -14.28 -4.44
CA LEU A 114 -6.72 -14.14 -5.88
C LEU A 114 -7.67 -13.13 -6.52
N LEU A 115 -7.10 -12.17 -7.21
CA LEU A 115 -7.81 -11.18 -7.99
C LEU A 115 -8.46 -11.82 -9.22
N SER A 116 -9.56 -11.25 -9.70
CA SER A 116 -10.12 -11.59 -11.00
C SER A 116 -9.14 -11.22 -12.13
N ASP A 117 -9.33 -11.82 -13.30
CA ASP A 117 -8.53 -11.41 -14.48
C ASP A 117 -8.78 -9.95 -14.85
N ARG A 118 -10.01 -9.45 -14.61
CA ARG A 118 -10.37 -8.04 -14.81
C ARG A 118 -9.65 -7.14 -13.82
N SER A 119 -9.59 -7.48 -12.53
CA SER A 119 -8.84 -6.71 -11.53
C SER A 119 -7.35 -6.63 -11.85
N LEU A 120 -6.75 -7.73 -12.33
CA LEU A 120 -5.36 -7.73 -12.78
C LEU A 120 -5.15 -6.81 -13.99
N TYR A 121 -6.08 -6.84 -14.94
CA TYR A 121 -6.07 -5.91 -16.07
C TYR A 121 -6.23 -4.46 -15.59
N ASN A 122 -7.15 -4.19 -14.66
CA ASN A 122 -7.35 -2.84 -14.10
C ASN A 122 -6.05 -2.26 -13.54
N ILE A 123 -5.27 -3.06 -12.79
CA ILE A 123 -3.96 -2.64 -12.26
C ILE A 123 -2.98 -2.39 -13.41
N ALA A 124 -2.82 -3.34 -14.32
CA ALA A 124 -1.83 -3.26 -15.37
C ALA A 124 -2.14 -2.12 -16.37
N HIS A 125 -3.39 -1.97 -16.77
CA HIS A 125 -3.83 -0.91 -17.69
C HIS A 125 -3.70 0.48 -17.07
N MET A 126 -4.05 0.63 -15.79
CA MET A 126 -3.84 1.87 -15.05
C MET A 126 -2.35 2.27 -14.99
N LEU A 127 -1.45 1.30 -14.79
CA LEU A 127 -0.01 1.55 -14.81
C LEU A 127 0.49 1.89 -16.22
N SER A 128 -0.04 1.22 -17.26
CA SER A 128 0.25 1.51 -18.67
C SER A 128 -0.15 2.93 -19.05
N MET A 129 -1.39 3.36 -18.74
CA MET A 129 -1.86 4.72 -18.96
C MET A 129 -0.99 5.76 -18.23
N THR A 130 -0.57 5.44 -16.99
CA THR A 130 0.33 6.29 -16.21
C THR A 130 1.69 6.42 -16.88
N GLN A 131 2.26 5.30 -17.32
CA GLN A 131 3.53 5.25 -18.05
C GLN A 131 3.47 6.04 -19.36
N GLU A 132 2.40 5.88 -20.14
CA GLU A 132 2.21 6.62 -21.39
C GLU A 132 2.20 8.13 -21.16
N ALA A 133 1.46 8.60 -20.16
CA ALA A 133 1.40 10.02 -19.81
C ALA A 133 2.76 10.57 -19.32
N LEU A 134 3.56 9.78 -18.65
CA LEU A 134 4.91 10.15 -18.22
C LEU A 134 5.88 10.15 -19.39
N ASN A 135 5.82 9.17 -20.27
CA ASN A 135 6.65 9.08 -21.48
C ASN A 135 6.44 10.27 -22.42
N GLU A 136 5.22 10.82 -22.52
CA GLU A 136 4.93 12.04 -23.29
C GLU A 136 5.66 13.27 -22.75
N LYS A 137 6.06 13.25 -21.49
CA LYS A 137 6.86 14.29 -20.83
C LYS A 137 8.37 13.94 -20.78
N ASP A 138 8.81 12.92 -21.51
CA ASP A 138 10.17 12.38 -21.44
C ASP A 138 10.59 11.90 -20.04
N VAL A 139 9.61 11.49 -19.21
CA VAL A 139 9.82 10.98 -17.85
C VAL A 139 9.84 9.44 -17.89
N LYS A 140 10.92 8.83 -17.42
CA LYS A 140 11.03 7.38 -17.30
C LYS A 140 10.10 6.86 -16.22
N PHE A 141 9.48 5.72 -16.48
CA PHE A 141 8.61 5.04 -15.52
C PHE A 141 9.11 3.63 -15.23
N LEU A 142 8.99 3.21 -13.97
CA LEU A 142 9.27 1.84 -13.55
C LEU A 142 8.32 1.44 -12.42
N PHE A 143 7.70 0.27 -12.56
CA PHE A 143 6.95 -0.38 -11.50
C PHE A 143 7.73 -1.55 -10.94
N THR A 144 7.59 -1.82 -9.64
CA THR A 144 8.16 -3.00 -8.98
C THR A 144 7.30 -3.47 -7.82
N ILE A 145 7.40 -4.76 -7.53
CA ILE A 145 6.72 -5.43 -6.43
C ILE A 145 7.77 -5.92 -5.44
N ALA A 146 7.70 -5.41 -4.18
CA ALA A 146 8.50 -5.94 -3.08
C ALA A 146 7.88 -7.27 -2.61
N PRO A 147 8.58 -8.41 -2.73
CA PRO A 147 8.03 -9.71 -2.39
C PRO A 147 7.63 -9.82 -0.92
N ASN A 148 6.58 -10.57 -0.62
CA ASN A 148 6.29 -10.95 0.75
C ASN A 148 7.37 -11.90 1.29
N LYS A 149 7.69 -11.80 2.56
CA LYS A 149 8.70 -12.67 3.19
C LYS A 149 8.33 -14.15 3.08
N ASN A 150 7.06 -14.51 3.22
CA ASN A 150 6.60 -15.89 3.07
C ASN A 150 6.59 -16.39 1.61
N SER A 151 6.57 -15.49 0.63
CA SER A 151 6.74 -15.87 -0.79
C SER A 151 8.16 -16.33 -1.10
N LEU A 152 9.17 -15.80 -0.37
CA LEU A 152 10.59 -16.13 -0.54
C LEU A 152 11.08 -17.20 0.43
N TYR A 153 10.63 -17.18 1.69
CA TYR A 153 11.12 -18.03 2.79
C TYR A 153 9.98 -18.82 3.43
N GLY A 154 9.08 -19.36 2.60
CA GLY A 154 7.90 -20.12 3.02
C GLY A 154 8.23 -21.40 3.81
N GLU A 155 9.45 -21.95 3.68
CA GLU A 155 9.91 -23.15 4.41
C GLU A 155 9.93 -22.95 5.93
N ASN A 156 10.03 -21.70 6.39
CA ASN A 156 9.96 -21.34 7.81
C ASN A 156 8.54 -21.05 8.30
N MET A 157 7.54 -21.03 7.41
CA MET A 157 6.13 -20.96 7.81
C MET A 157 5.76 -22.20 8.64
N PRO A 158 4.82 -22.09 9.60
CA PRO A 158 4.35 -23.26 10.35
C PRO A 158 3.51 -24.18 9.45
N TYR A 159 2.42 -24.70 9.93
CA TYR A 159 1.58 -25.69 9.25
C TYR A 159 0.77 -25.16 8.05
N TYR A 160 0.85 -23.87 7.75
CA TYR A 160 0.02 -23.22 6.73
C TYR A 160 0.19 -23.74 5.31
N ASP A 161 1.36 -24.31 4.98
CA ASP A 161 1.58 -24.95 3.68
C ASP A 161 0.50 -25.98 3.33
N SER A 162 0.01 -26.72 4.31
CA SER A 162 -1.03 -27.72 4.14
C SER A 162 -2.44 -27.13 3.92
N LEU A 163 -2.58 -25.82 4.07
CA LEU A 163 -3.83 -25.09 3.93
C LEU A 163 -3.90 -24.26 2.64
N LYS A 164 -2.86 -24.28 1.81
CA LYS A 164 -2.87 -23.60 0.51
C LYS A 164 -4.01 -24.14 -0.36
N ILE A 165 -4.74 -23.22 -0.95
CA ILE A 165 -5.81 -23.50 -1.91
C ILE A 165 -5.22 -23.68 -3.30
N THR A 166 -4.20 -22.87 -3.63
CA THR A 166 -3.47 -22.90 -4.88
C THR A 166 -2.05 -22.42 -4.66
N ASP A 167 -1.15 -22.74 -5.58
CA ASP A 167 0.21 -22.21 -5.65
C ASP A 167 0.30 -20.94 -6.54
N GLU A 168 -0.78 -20.58 -7.25
CA GLU A 168 -0.84 -19.33 -8.00
C GLU A 168 -0.87 -18.12 -7.07
N THR A 169 -0.17 -17.05 -7.45
CA THR A 169 -0.12 -15.79 -6.71
C THR A 169 -0.60 -14.62 -7.57
N ASN A 170 -1.11 -13.57 -6.91
CA ASN A 170 -1.47 -12.32 -7.60
C ASN A 170 -0.25 -11.72 -8.31
N ARG A 171 0.94 -11.79 -7.71
CA ARG A 171 2.18 -11.31 -8.31
C ARG A 171 2.49 -12.00 -9.64
N GLU A 172 2.50 -13.34 -9.67
CA GLU A 172 2.78 -14.11 -10.89
C GLU A 172 1.77 -13.88 -12.00
N ARG A 173 0.49 -13.77 -11.63
CA ARG A 173 -0.58 -13.49 -12.59
C ARG A 173 -0.50 -12.06 -13.11
N LEU A 174 -0.25 -11.08 -12.23
CA LEU A 174 -0.11 -9.68 -12.60
C LEU A 174 1.09 -9.45 -13.51
N THR A 175 2.25 -10.08 -13.23
CA THR A 175 3.46 -9.93 -14.07
C THR A 175 3.17 -10.25 -15.53
N LYS A 176 2.38 -11.29 -15.82
CA LYS A 176 1.98 -11.65 -17.19
C LYS A 176 1.13 -10.57 -17.86
N VAL A 177 0.24 -9.93 -17.10
CA VAL A 177 -0.62 -8.87 -17.64
C VAL A 177 0.15 -7.56 -17.81
N LEU A 178 1.11 -7.26 -16.90
CA LEU A 178 2.04 -6.12 -17.07
C LEU A 178 2.85 -6.23 -18.36
N GLU A 179 3.31 -7.43 -18.69
CA GLU A 179 4.03 -7.70 -19.96
C GLU A 179 3.11 -7.47 -21.16
N GLN A 180 1.86 -7.92 -21.12
CA GLN A 180 0.86 -7.71 -22.18
C GLN A 180 0.53 -6.22 -22.37
N GLU A 181 0.42 -5.46 -21.29
CA GLU A 181 0.17 -4.01 -21.29
C GLU A 181 1.45 -3.17 -21.51
N ASN A 182 2.60 -3.81 -21.75
CA ASN A 182 3.92 -3.19 -21.98
C ASN A 182 4.35 -2.25 -20.83
N VAL A 183 4.01 -2.56 -19.61
CA VAL A 183 4.44 -1.81 -18.43
C VAL A 183 5.89 -2.12 -18.10
N SER A 184 6.72 -1.10 -17.94
CA SER A 184 8.09 -1.23 -17.46
C SER A 184 8.11 -1.78 -16.05
N TYR A 185 8.61 -2.99 -15.88
CA TYR A 185 8.58 -3.73 -14.61
C TYR A 185 9.96 -4.28 -14.25
N ALA A 186 10.35 -4.13 -12.98
CA ALA A 186 11.55 -4.76 -12.44
C ALA A 186 11.15 -5.91 -11.50
N ASP A 187 11.56 -7.15 -11.84
CA ASP A 187 11.22 -8.35 -11.07
C ASP A 187 12.18 -8.55 -9.89
N LEU A 188 11.81 -8.02 -8.73
CA LEU A 188 12.55 -8.21 -7.50
C LEU A 188 12.43 -9.64 -6.96
N TYR A 189 11.31 -10.33 -7.19
CA TYR A 189 11.16 -11.71 -6.74
C TYR A 189 12.22 -12.62 -7.37
N GLN A 190 12.38 -12.55 -8.69
CA GLN A 190 13.41 -13.32 -9.39
C GLN A 190 14.82 -12.94 -8.89
N ALA A 191 15.09 -11.63 -8.77
CA ALA A 191 16.39 -11.15 -8.32
C ALA A 191 16.74 -11.66 -6.89
N PHE A 192 15.75 -11.78 -6.02
CA PHE A 192 15.94 -12.28 -4.65
C PHE A 192 16.06 -13.81 -4.60
N THR A 193 15.30 -14.54 -5.43
CA THR A 193 15.40 -16.00 -5.50
C THR A 193 16.71 -16.49 -6.12
N ASP A 194 17.35 -15.66 -6.91
CA ASP A 194 18.67 -15.96 -7.50
C ASP A 194 19.83 -15.84 -6.49
N GLN A 195 19.55 -15.42 -5.23
CA GLN A 195 20.56 -15.29 -4.18
C GLN A 195 20.57 -16.52 -3.25
N ASP A 196 21.76 -16.98 -2.89
CA ASP A 196 21.94 -18.08 -1.95
C ASP A 196 21.86 -17.65 -0.46
N GLU A 197 21.65 -16.36 -0.21
CA GLU A 197 21.64 -15.78 1.15
C GLU A 197 20.28 -15.23 1.55
N VAL A 198 20.07 -15.10 2.87
CA VAL A 198 18.84 -14.52 3.43
C VAL A 198 18.91 -13.00 3.37
N LEU A 199 17.97 -12.40 2.66
CA LEU A 199 17.88 -10.95 2.42
C LEU A 199 16.77 -10.26 3.21
N TYR A 200 16.12 -10.98 4.12
CA TYR A 200 15.07 -10.48 5.01
C TYR A 200 15.47 -10.72 6.47
N HIS A 201 14.99 -9.84 7.34
CA HIS A 201 15.11 -10.09 8.78
C HIS A 201 14.23 -11.27 9.21
N ALA A 202 14.70 -12.09 10.13
CA ALA A 202 13.91 -13.19 10.64
C ALA A 202 12.70 -12.69 11.46
N ARG A 203 12.83 -11.56 12.13
CA ARG A 203 11.85 -11.02 13.10
C ARG A 203 11.19 -9.71 12.69
N ASP A 204 11.33 -9.31 11.42
CA ASP A 204 10.71 -8.15 10.79
C ASP A 204 9.96 -8.59 9.52
N SER A 205 9.02 -7.79 9.05
CA SER A 205 8.26 -8.07 7.82
C SER A 205 9.02 -7.71 6.54
N HIS A 206 10.11 -6.96 6.64
CA HIS A 206 10.83 -6.37 5.53
C HIS A 206 12.17 -7.05 5.23
N TRP A 207 12.76 -6.74 4.10
CA TRP A 207 14.15 -7.02 3.77
C TRP A 207 15.12 -6.31 4.72
N ASN A 208 16.31 -6.88 4.85
CA ASN A 208 17.44 -6.23 5.51
C ASN A 208 18.14 -5.24 4.57
N ASN A 209 19.16 -4.53 5.03
CA ASN A 209 19.90 -3.57 4.20
C ASN A 209 20.55 -4.19 2.97
N LYS A 210 20.91 -5.48 3.01
CA LYS A 210 21.44 -6.18 1.84
C LYS A 210 20.37 -6.39 0.76
N GLY A 211 19.17 -6.81 1.18
CA GLY A 211 18.02 -6.92 0.28
C GLY A 211 17.63 -5.56 -0.32
N ALA A 212 17.64 -4.51 0.49
CA ALA A 212 17.36 -3.16 0.01
C ALA A 212 18.41 -2.65 -1.00
N ALA A 213 19.70 -2.93 -0.77
CA ALA A 213 20.78 -2.59 -1.70
C ALA A 213 20.64 -3.34 -3.03
N LEU A 214 20.37 -4.65 -2.98
CA LEU A 214 20.09 -5.45 -4.17
C LEU A 214 18.88 -4.91 -4.94
N ALA A 215 17.79 -4.60 -4.25
CA ALA A 215 16.62 -4.02 -4.88
C ALA A 215 16.95 -2.70 -5.59
N ALA A 216 17.73 -1.81 -4.96
CA ALA A 216 18.17 -0.57 -5.59
C ALA A 216 18.98 -0.82 -6.86
N ASP A 217 19.95 -1.75 -6.83
CA ASP A 217 20.76 -2.08 -8.00
C ASP A 217 19.92 -2.62 -9.17
N VAL A 218 18.91 -3.45 -8.86
CA VAL A 218 17.96 -3.96 -9.86
C VAL A 218 17.15 -2.82 -10.50
N LEU A 219 16.59 -1.92 -9.65
CA LEU A 219 15.80 -0.79 -10.14
C LEU A 219 16.65 0.18 -10.97
N MET A 220 17.85 0.52 -10.53
CA MET A 220 18.76 1.41 -11.28
C MET A 220 19.20 0.78 -12.61
N THR A 221 19.44 -0.52 -12.63
CA THR A 221 19.77 -1.25 -13.86
C THR A 221 18.59 -1.22 -14.84
N ALA A 222 17.37 -1.48 -14.36
CA ALA A 222 16.16 -1.43 -15.20
C ALA A 222 15.90 -0.02 -15.77
N LEU A 223 16.21 1.02 -15.01
CA LEU A 223 16.10 2.43 -15.41
C LEU A 223 17.27 2.89 -16.33
N ASN A 224 18.27 2.05 -16.53
CA ASN A 224 19.53 2.42 -17.16
C ASN A 224 20.12 3.70 -16.51
N LYS A 225 20.12 3.74 -15.17
CA LYS A 225 20.64 4.82 -14.35
C LYS A 225 22.03 4.45 -13.84
N GLU A 226 23.01 5.29 -14.13
CA GLU A 226 24.34 5.16 -13.53
C GLU A 226 24.23 5.41 -12.00
N HIS A 227 24.77 4.48 -11.23
CA HIS A 227 24.71 4.51 -9.77
C HIS A 227 25.93 3.79 -9.18
N ASP A 228 26.17 4.05 -7.92
CA ASP A 228 27.15 3.33 -7.13
C ASP A 228 26.46 2.11 -6.48
N SER A 229 26.85 0.89 -6.89
CA SER A 229 26.35 -0.32 -6.22
C SER A 229 26.86 -0.39 -4.78
N TYR A 230 26.00 -0.89 -3.90
CA TYR A 230 26.37 -1.18 -2.51
C TYR A 230 26.58 -2.67 -2.29
N THR A 231 26.08 -3.54 -3.17
CA THR A 231 26.11 -5.00 -2.99
C THR A 231 27.54 -5.55 -2.90
N ASP A 232 28.50 -4.94 -3.61
CA ASP A 232 29.91 -5.33 -3.60
C ASP A 232 30.76 -4.59 -2.55
N GLU A 233 30.16 -3.67 -1.79
CA GLU A 233 30.90 -2.87 -0.81
C GLU A 233 31.19 -3.65 0.49
N PRO A 234 32.33 -3.40 1.13
CA PRO A 234 32.60 -3.97 2.44
C PRO A 234 31.55 -3.54 3.48
N TYR A 235 31.15 -4.46 4.31
CA TYR A 235 30.14 -4.23 5.36
C TYR A 235 30.54 -4.90 6.66
N GLU A 236 29.90 -4.45 7.74
CA GLU A 236 29.90 -5.17 9.03
C GLU A 236 28.48 -5.66 9.35
N VAL A 237 28.41 -6.75 10.09
CA VAL A 237 27.13 -7.27 10.61
C VAL A 237 27.05 -6.94 12.09
N ARG A 238 25.95 -6.31 12.49
CA ARG A 238 25.67 -6.01 13.91
C ARG A 238 24.36 -6.66 14.31
N LYS A 239 24.33 -7.17 15.51
CA LYS A 239 23.12 -7.77 16.09
C LYS A 239 22.41 -6.72 16.96
N ASP A 240 21.90 -5.68 16.33
CA ASP A 240 21.29 -4.51 16.99
C ASP A 240 19.96 -4.06 16.39
N TYR A 241 19.46 -4.74 15.36
CA TYR A 241 18.19 -4.42 14.72
C TYR A 241 17.00 -5.00 15.49
N THR A 242 16.00 -4.18 15.76
CA THR A 242 14.75 -4.61 16.38
C THR A 242 13.64 -4.61 15.35
N GLY A 243 13.12 -5.79 15.02
CA GLY A 243 12.08 -5.97 14.02
C GLY A 243 10.70 -5.49 14.47
N ASP A 244 9.87 -5.10 13.50
CA ASP A 244 8.49 -4.67 13.71
C ASP A 244 7.62 -5.79 14.28
N LEU A 245 7.73 -7.02 13.74
CA LEU A 245 6.96 -8.18 14.20
C LEU A 245 7.39 -8.63 15.60
N ASP A 246 8.68 -8.48 15.91
CA ASP A 246 9.20 -8.79 17.24
C ASP A 246 8.66 -7.80 18.27
N THR A 247 8.64 -6.53 17.93
CA THR A 247 8.08 -5.46 18.76
C THR A 247 6.57 -5.63 18.99
N MET A 248 5.83 -6.04 17.94
CA MET A 248 4.40 -6.33 18.05
C MET A 248 4.12 -7.51 18.99
N LEU A 249 4.95 -8.57 18.92
CA LEU A 249 4.74 -9.79 19.70
C LEU A 249 5.33 -9.69 21.10
N TYR A 250 6.51 -9.08 21.26
CA TYR A 250 7.27 -9.00 22.51
C TYR A 250 7.70 -7.56 22.83
N PRO A 251 6.79 -6.62 23.09
CA PRO A 251 7.11 -5.19 23.18
C PRO A 251 8.19 -4.83 24.21
N LEU A 252 8.36 -5.62 25.29
CA LEU A 252 9.38 -5.40 26.34
C LEU A 252 10.47 -6.46 26.37
N ALA A 253 10.46 -7.43 25.47
CA ALA A 253 11.41 -8.53 25.45
C ALA A 253 11.83 -8.87 24.00
N THR A 254 12.07 -7.83 23.21
CA THR A 254 12.52 -7.97 21.82
C THR A 254 13.84 -8.72 21.74
N THR A 255 14.02 -9.43 20.65
CA THR A 255 15.26 -10.13 20.31
C THR A 255 15.91 -9.43 19.13
N ALA A 256 17.11 -8.90 19.30
CA ALA A 256 17.83 -8.26 18.22
C ALA A 256 18.12 -9.23 17.08
N ASP A 257 17.89 -8.77 15.85
CA ASP A 257 18.23 -9.44 14.60
C ASP A 257 19.55 -8.88 14.04
N ASP A 258 20.17 -9.63 13.13
CA ASP A 258 21.37 -9.18 12.45
C ASP A 258 21.00 -8.16 11.37
N GLU A 259 21.78 -7.05 11.31
CA GLU A 259 21.68 -6.04 10.25
C GLU A 259 23.04 -5.78 9.62
N VAL A 260 23.02 -5.47 8.33
CA VAL A 260 24.20 -5.15 7.53
C VAL A 260 24.41 -3.65 7.46
N TYR A 261 25.62 -3.20 7.76
CA TYR A 261 26.03 -1.81 7.68
C TYR A 261 27.20 -1.67 6.71
N TYR A 262 26.94 -1.06 5.56
CA TYR A 262 27.99 -0.81 4.56
C TYR A 262 28.96 0.26 5.05
N ASN A 263 30.26 0.06 4.75
CA ASN A 263 31.30 1.02 5.12
C ASN A 263 31.30 2.28 4.23
N LYS A 264 30.56 2.22 3.14
CA LYS A 264 30.37 3.35 2.22
C LYS A 264 29.33 4.31 2.77
N GLU A 265 29.73 5.58 2.93
CA GLU A 265 28.80 6.63 3.32
C GLU A 265 27.99 7.12 2.10
N THR A 266 26.71 7.39 2.33
CA THR A 266 25.85 8.06 1.35
C THR A 266 26.22 9.54 1.23
N THR A 267 26.00 10.11 0.06
CA THR A 267 26.38 11.52 -0.24
C THR A 267 25.17 12.46 -0.27
N TYR A 268 23.96 11.94 -0.17
CA TYR A 268 22.75 12.76 -0.13
C TYR A 268 22.52 13.43 1.23
N ALA A 269 21.72 14.47 1.23
CA ALA A 269 21.21 15.12 2.42
C ALA A 269 19.68 15.24 2.34
N VAL A 270 19.01 15.15 3.50
CA VAL A 270 17.56 15.38 3.58
C VAL A 270 17.28 16.89 3.52
N ALA A 271 16.35 17.27 2.64
CA ALA A 271 15.87 18.65 2.55
C ALA A 271 14.75 18.87 3.58
N GLY A 272 15.02 19.67 4.60
CA GLY A 272 14.09 19.96 5.68
C GLY A 272 14.31 19.09 6.92
N LYS A 273 13.23 18.89 7.69
CA LYS A 273 13.25 18.04 8.91
C LYS A 273 12.40 16.83 8.68
N ILE A 274 12.94 15.68 9.00
CA ILE A 274 12.22 14.41 9.08
C ILE A 274 12.44 13.81 10.46
N ASN A 275 11.51 12.94 10.90
CA ASN A 275 11.69 12.17 12.12
C ASN A 275 12.48 10.89 11.83
N SER A 276 12.22 10.27 10.69
CA SER A 276 12.87 9.05 10.22
C SER A 276 12.55 8.79 8.75
N ASN A 277 13.11 7.71 8.18
CA ASN A 277 12.74 7.20 6.85
C ASN A 277 11.28 6.69 6.77
N PHE A 278 10.56 6.63 7.90
CA PHE A 278 9.14 6.28 7.95
C PHE A 278 8.20 7.45 7.64
N ASP A 279 8.73 8.67 7.60
CA ASP A 279 7.91 9.84 7.31
C ASP A 279 7.21 9.68 5.94
N PRO A 280 5.94 10.12 5.84
CA PRO A 280 5.13 9.88 4.63
C PRO A 280 5.62 10.63 3.40
N ARG A 281 6.38 11.72 3.59
CA ARG A 281 6.98 12.51 2.52
C ARG A 281 8.39 12.91 2.90
N ILE A 282 9.35 12.61 2.03
CA ILE A 282 10.77 12.91 2.24
C ILE A 282 11.34 13.47 0.95
N THR A 283 12.04 14.58 1.05
CA THR A 283 12.81 15.14 -0.07
C THR A 283 14.28 15.07 0.25
N THR A 284 15.09 14.66 -0.71
CA THR A 284 16.55 14.61 -0.58
C THR A 284 17.23 15.35 -1.71
N VAL A 285 18.46 15.81 -1.43
CA VAL A 285 19.31 16.48 -2.40
C VAL A 285 20.71 15.87 -2.38
N ASN A 286 21.31 15.71 -3.54
CA ASN A 286 22.68 15.21 -3.69
C ASN A 286 23.41 16.01 -4.77
N PRO A 287 24.25 16.99 -4.39
CA PRO A 287 24.86 17.93 -5.34
C PRO A 287 25.94 17.30 -6.24
N VAL A 288 26.32 16.05 -5.99
CA VAL A 288 27.35 15.34 -6.79
C VAL A 288 26.73 14.34 -7.78
N LYS A 289 25.41 14.25 -7.84
CA LYS A 289 24.66 13.39 -8.73
C LYS A 289 23.79 14.19 -9.70
N GLU A 290 23.21 13.53 -10.66
CA GLU A 290 22.33 14.11 -11.68
C GLU A 290 20.97 13.42 -11.67
N GLY A 291 19.95 14.08 -12.25
CA GLY A 291 18.59 13.57 -12.40
C GLY A 291 17.69 13.83 -11.20
N SER A 292 16.40 13.64 -11.39
CA SER A 292 15.37 13.88 -10.38
C SER A 292 14.36 12.74 -10.35
N LEU A 293 14.19 12.15 -9.16
CA LEU A 293 13.33 11.01 -8.91
C LEU A 293 12.08 11.43 -8.13
N VAL A 294 10.92 10.95 -8.58
CA VAL A 294 9.73 10.79 -7.73
C VAL A 294 9.51 9.30 -7.49
N MET A 295 9.48 8.88 -6.22
CA MET A 295 9.23 7.50 -5.86
C MET A 295 8.00 7.40 -4.95
N TYR A 296 6.95 6.75 -5.46
CA TYR A 296 5.82 6.33 -4.66
C TYR A 296 6.15 4.96 -4.07
N ARG A 297 6.06 4.87 -2.74
CA ARG A 297 6.55 3.72 -2.00
C ARG A 297 5.64 3.35 -0.84
N ASP A 298 5.82 2.16 -0.34
CA ASP A 298 5.27 1.78 0.97
C ASP A 298 6.37 1.63 2.04
N SER A 299 6.19 0.73 3.01
CA SER A 299 7.14 0.54 4.10
C SER A 299 8.44 -0.17 3.68
N PHE A 300 8.42 -0.97 2.61
CA PHE A 300 9.65 -1.56 2.06
C PHE A 300 10.61 -0.49 1.53
N GLY A 301 10.07 0.59 0.98
CA GLY A 301 10.84 1.74 0.57
C GLY A 301 11.59 2.47 1.69
N ASN A 302 11.35 2.18 2.98
CA ASN A 302 12.10 2.81 4.07
C ASN A 302 13.59 2.44 4.05
N ALA A 303 13.91 1.15 3.87
CA ALA A 303 15.29 0.68 3.76
C ALA A 303 15.89 0.94 2.36
N LEU A 304 15.04 0.99 1.33
CA LEU A 304 15.44 1.29 -0.04
C LEU A 304 15.81 2.76 -0.26
N LEU A 305 15.18 3.68 0.48
CA LEU A 305 15.33 5.13 0.32
C LEU A 305 16.79 5.61 0.31
N PRO A 306 17.69 5.20 1.21
CA PRO A 306 19.06 5.69 1.21
C PRO A 306 19.79 5.41 -0.10
N TYR A 307 19.61 4.25 -0.68
CA TYR A 307 20.27 3.82 -1.91
C TYR A 307 19.70 4.56 -3.13
N MET A 308 18.36 4.72 -3.17
CA MET A 308 17.69 5.48 -4.23
C MET A 308 18.06 6.97 -4.16
N ALA A 309 18.08 7.55 -2.96
CA ALA A 309 18.43 8.96 -2.76
C ALA A 309 19.89 9.25 -3.13
N ASP A 310 20.78 8.30 -2.91
CA ASP A 310 22.20 8.46 -3.21
C ASP A 310 22.50 8.49 -4.72
N ALA A 311 21.57 8.01 -5.55
CA ALA A 311 21.74 7.94 -7.01
C ALA A 311 21.23 9.17 -7.78
N TYR A 312 20.45 10.06 -7.16
CA TYR A 312 19.81 11.20 -7.82
C TYR A 312 20.20 12.54 -7.19
N ALA A 313 20.29 13.59 -8.03
CA ALA A 313 20.52 14.96 -7.53
C ALA A 313 19.38 15.46 -6.66
N ASN A 314 18.15 15.12 -7.01
CA ASN A 314 16.95 15.38 -6.23
C ASN A 314 16.09 14.12 -6.18
N ALA A 315 15.55 13.78 -5.01
CA ALA A 315 14.58 12.71 -4.93
C ALA A 315 13.46 13.06 -3.97
N TYR A 316 12.24 12.73 -4.36
CA TYR A 316 11.03 12.88 -3.56
C TYR A 316 10.39 11.52 -3.36
N PHE A 317 10.18 11.17 -2.11
CA PHE A 317 9.58 9.90 -1.69
C PHE A 317 8.22 10.17 -1.06
N SER A 318 7.18 9.49 -1.54
CA SER A 318 5.81 9.67 -1.04
C SER A 318 5.16 8.31 -0.73
N ARG A 319 4.43 8.26 0.40
CA ARG A 319 3.55 7.15 0.78
C ARG A 319 2.08 7.48 0.55
N GLY A 320 1.79 8.62 -0.07
CA GLY A 320 0.42 9.08 -0.33
C GLY A 320 -0.31 8.20 -1.34
N ILE A 321 -1.56 7.86 -1.05
CA ILE A 321 -2.49 7.15 -1.93
C ILE A 321 -3.78 7.97 -1.97
N PRO A 322 -4.33 8.23 -3.17
CA PRO A 322 -3.79 7.94 -4.50
C PRO A 322 -2.51 8.75 -4.80
N TYR A 323 -1.68 8.25 -5.72
CA TYR A 323 -0.46 8.93 -6.17
C TYR A 323 -0.80 10.26 -6.84
N GLN A 324 -0.09 11.32 -6.45
CA GLN A 324 -0.30 12.67 -7.00
C GLN A 324 0.70 12.92 -8.13
N LEU A 325 0.32 12.70 -9.39
CA LEU A 325 1.25 12.85 -10.52
C LEU A 325 1.72 14.32 -10.74
N SER A 326 1.06 15.29 -10.09
CA SER A 326 1.54 16.67 -10.02
C SER A 326 2.86 16.82 -9.26
N ASP A 327 3.24 15.84 -8.43
CA ASP A 327 4.55 15.79 -7.78
C ASP A 327 5.68 15.73 -8.81
N VAL A 328 5.44 15.07 -9.96
CA VAL A 328 6.41 14.97 -11.07
C VAL A 328 6.77 16.35 -11.64
N ASP A 329 5.76 17.17 -11.90
CA ASP A 329 5.96 18.53 -12.40
C ASP A 329 6.59 19.43 -11.32
N THR A 330 6.15 19.29 -10.05
CA THR A 330 6.67 20.05 -8.91
C THR A 330 8.16 19.79 -8.67
N MET A 331 8.57 18.53 -8.80
CA MET A 331 9.96 18.11 -8.60
C MET A 331 10.80 18.23 -9.87
N ASN A 332 10.19 18.58 -11.01
CA ASN A 332 10.81 18.52 -12.34
C ASN A 332 11.51 17.16 -12.53
N ALA A 333 10.77 16.08 -12.24
CA ALA A 333 11.32 14.73 -12.22
C ALA A 333 11.53 14.20 -13.64
N ASP A 334 12.64 13.50 -13.85
CA ASP A 334 12.93 12.75 -15.07
C ASP A 334 12.68 11.24 -14.91
N THR A 335 12.38 10.82 -13.69
CA THR A 335 12.16 9.41 -13.36
C THR A 335 11.06 9.27 -12.32
N VAL A 336 10.16 8.32 -12.55
CA VAL A 336 9.12 7.90 -11.59
C VAL A 336 9.26 6.41 -11.30
N VAL A 337 9.28 6.05 -10.03
CA VAL A 337 9.23 4.66 -9.57
C VAL A 337 8.00 4.47 -8.69
N ILE A 338 7.25 3.40 -8.95
CA ILE A 338 6.19 2.93 -8.04
C ILE A 338 6.64 1.59 -7.45
N GLU A 339 6.83 1.55 -6.15
CA GLU A 339 7.14 0.34 -5.39
C GLU A 339 5.96 -0.02 -4.49
N ARG A 340 5.52 -1.29 -4.56
CA ARG A 340 4.42 -1.81 -3.75
C ARG A 340 4.71 -3.21 -3.23
N ALA A 341 4.40 -3.47 -1.97
CA ALA A 341 4.50 -4.81 -1.40
C ALA A 341 3.45 -5.76 -2.03
N GLU A 342 3.85 -7.00 -2.24
CA GLU A 342 3.02 -8.04 -2.85
C GLU A 342 1.64 -8.16 -2.19
N ARG A 343 1.56 -8.13 -0.85
CA ARG A 343 0.32 -8.26 -0.08
C ARG A 343 -0.72 -7.14 -0.31
N ILE A 344 -0.29 -5.99 -0.83
CA ILE A 344 -1.17 -4.85 -1.06
C ILE A 344 -1.52 -4.63 -2.54
N LEU A 345 -1.14 -5.57 -3.42
CA LEU A 345 -1.56 -5.54 -4.82
C LEU A 345 -3.09 -5.44 -5.00
N PRO A 346 -3.92 -6.15 -4.18
CA PRO A 346 -5.37 -6.02 -4.28
C PRO A 346 -5.92 -4.61 -4.01
N GLU A 347 -5.16 -3.74 -3.37
CA GLU A 347 -5.57 -2.36 -3.12
C GLU A 347 -5.24 -1.42 -4.29
N MET A 348 -4.31 -1.80 -5.17
CA MET A 348 -3.81 -0.89 -6.21
C MET A 348 -4.90 -0.45 -7.19
N SER A 349 -5.76 -1.38 -7.60
CA SER A 349 -6.86 -1.09 -8.53
C SER A 349 -7.93 -0.17 -7.96
N GLN A 350 -7.97 0.01 -6.63
CA GLN A 350 -8.98 0.82 -5.95
C GLN A 350 -8.63 2.32 -5.91
N PHE A 351 -7.37 2.67 -6.16
CA PHE A 351 -6.87 4.03 -6.01
C PHE A 351 -6.08 4.51 -7.24
N PRO A 352 -6.76 4.77 -8.38
CA PRO A 352 -6.10 5.28 -9.56
C PRO A 352 -5.33 6.58 -9.27
N PRO A 353 -4.15 6.78 -9.89
CA PRO A 353 -3.37 7.99 -9.71
C PRO A 353 -4.15 9.24 -10.08
N VAL A 354 -3.95 10.32 -9.35
CA VAL A 354 -4.49 11.64 -9.72
C VAL A 354 -3.65 12.17 -10.88
N LEU A 355 -4.13 11.87 -12.07
CA LEU A 355 -3.55 12.24 -13.35
C LEU A 355 -4.65 12.83 -14.22
N THR A 356 -4.49 14.07 -14.70
CA THR A 356 -5.43 14.69 -15.62
C THR A 356 -5.50 13.90 -16.92
N ALA A 357 -6.69 13.42 -17.25
CA ALA A 357 -6.94 12.66 -18.47
C ALA A 357 -6.69 13.49 -19.72
N LYS A 358 -6.16 12.83 -20.74
CA LYS A 358 -5.90 13.40 -22.05
C LYS A 358 -7.07 13.16 -22.98
N GLU A 359 -7.36 14.14 -23.86
CA GLU A 359 -8.30 13.96 -24.94
C GLU A 359 -7.86 12.86 -25.90
N VAL A 360 -8.80 12.01 -26.28
CA VAL A 360 -8.58 10.95 -27.25
C VAL A 360 -9.59 11.01 -28.39
N SER A 361 -9.21 10.53 -29.57
CA SER A 361 -10.10 10.41 -30.72
C SER A 361 -10.45 8.94 -30.94
N LEU A 362 -11.72 8.59 -30.88
CA LEU A 362 -12.17 7.24 -31.17
C LEU A 362 -12.15 7.03 -32.70
N THR A 363 -11.47 5.94 -33.11
CA THR A 363 -11.38 5.54 -34.52
C THR A 363 -12.04 4.16 -34.67
N GLY A 364 -13.34 4.11 -34.89
CA GLY A 364 -14.09 2.87 -35.01
C GLY A 364 -15.58 3.09 -35.10
N GLU A 365 -16.34 2.02 -35.29
CA GLU A 365 -17.79 2.06 -35.32
C GLU A 365 -18.32 2.23 -33.88
N GLU A 366 -19.18 3.23 -33.68
CA GLU A 366 -19.86 3.47 -32.42
C GLU A 366 -21.31 2.95 -32.53
N GLU A 367 -21.69 2.05 -31.63
CA GLU A 367 -23.05 1.56 -31.49
C GLU A 367 -23.67 2.12 -30.21
N SER A 368 -24.86 2.70 -30.30
CA SER A 368 -25.61 3.10 -29.12
C SER A 368 -26.51 1.97 -28.68
N THR A 369 -26.26 1.48 -27.48
CA THR A 369 -27.21 0.60 -26.80
C THR A 369 -28.08 1.49 -25.92
N ALA A 370 -29.39 1.49 -26.12
CA ALA A 370 -30.34 2.30 -25.31
C ALA A 370 -30.44 1.75 -23.86
N THR A 371 -29.33 1.54 -23.19
CA THR A 371 -29.24 0.92 -21.86
C THR A 371 -28.59 1.86 -20.88
N ASP A 372 -29.14 1.91 -19.69
CA ASP A 372 -28.62 2.60 -18.54
C ASP A 372 -27.69 1.62 -17.76
N ALA A 373 -26.55 1.31 -18.38
CA ALA A 373 -25.67 0.26 -17.85
C ALA A 373 -24.59 0.78 -16.89
N ALA A 374 -24.39 2.09 -16.79
CA ALA A 374 -23.58 2.67 -15.72
C ALA A 374 -24.48 3.17 -14.57
N TRP A 375 -23.96 3.15 -13.37
CA TRP A 375 -24.64 3.59 -12.15
C TRP A 375 -23.66 4.13 -11.12
N ASP A 376 -24.17 4.80 -10.08
CA ASP A 376 -23.37 5.47 -9.03
C ASP A 376 -22.34 6.45 -9.64
N VAL A 377 -22.74 7.08 -10.77
CA VAL A 377 -21.87 8.02 -11.48
C VAL A 377 -21.87 9.36 -10.76
N LYS A 378 -20.69 9.83 -10.40
CA LYS A 378 -20.46 11.02 -9.58
C LYS A 378 -19.38 11.90 -10.15
N MET A 379 -19.51 13.20 -9.93
CA MET A 379 -18.47 14.20 -10.18
C MET A 379 -18.13 14.91 -8.88
N LYS A 380 -16.89 14.76 -8.40
CA LYS A 380 -16.43 15.31 -7.11
C LYS A 380 -15.26 16.25 -7.32
N PRO A 381 -15.35 17.52 -6.85
CA PRO A 381 -14.21 18.43 -6.86
C PRO A 381 -13.07 17.91 -5.96
N GLN A 382 -11.84 17.99 -6.48
CA GLN A 382 -10.62 17.66 -5.75
C GLN A 382 -9.52 18.69 -6.04
N GLY A 383 -9.63 19.86 -5.43
CA GLY A 383 -8.68 20.96 -5.67
C GLY A 383 -8.74 21.50 -7.09
N THR A 384 -7.70 21.30 -7.89
CA THR A 384 -7.61 21.79 -9.29
C THR A 384 -8.22 20.82 -10.31
N VAL A 385 -8.67 19.65 -9.87
CA VAL A 385 -9.29 18.64 -10.72
C VAL A 385 -10.68 18.26 -10.21
N VAL A 386 -11.49 17.70 -11.10
CA VAL A 386 -12.75 17.03 -10.78
C VAL A 386 -12.56 15.56 -11.05
N GLN A 387 -12.88 14.72 -10.07
CA GLN A 387 -12.95 13.28 -10.23
C GLN A 387 -14.33 12.87 -10.75
N VAL A 388 -14.36 12.16 -11.87
CA VAL A 388 -15.55 11.49 -12.40
C VAL A 388 -15.39 10.00 -12.15
N SER A 389 -16.32 9.39 -11.44
CA SER A 389 -16.26 7.95 -11.13
C SER A 389 -17.65 7.31 -11.21
N GLY A 390 -17.68 6.00 -11.40
CA GLY A 390 -18.91 5.25 -11.45
C GLY A 390 -18.64 3.75 -11.59
N ARG A 391 -19.74 2.99 -11.72
CA ARG A 391 -19.74 1.54 -11.91
C ARG A 391 -20.47 1.15 -13.18
N ILE A 392 -20.04 0.08 -13.83
CA ILE A 392 -20.68 -0.53 -14.98
C ILE A 392 -21.33 -1.84 -14.52
N LYS A 393 -22.52 -2.12 -14.98
CA LYS A 393 -23.23 -3.36 -14.64
C LYS A 393 -22.46 -4.59 -15.13
N GLU A 394 -22.50 -5.64 -14.35
CA GLU A 394 -21.88 -6.94 -14.68
C GLU A 394 -22.33 -7.45 -16.06
N GLY A 395 -21.39 -8.04 -16.80
CA GLY A 395 -21.62 -8.64 -18.13
C GLY A 395 -21.47 -7.68 -19.31
N TYR A 396 -21.23 -6.38 -19.07
CA TYR A 396 -20.93 -5.42 -20.14
C TYR A 396 -19.45 -5.39 -20.51
N LEU A 397 -18.54 -5.52 -19.51
CA LEU A 397 -17.11 -5.50 -19.73
C LEU A 397 -16.56 -6.91 -19.98
N ASP A 398 -15.68 -7.03 -20.96
CA ASP A 398 -14.76 -8.16 -21.10
C ASP A 398 -13.51 -7.85 -20.25
N THR A 399 -12.62 -8.84 -20.08
CA THR A 399 -11.42 -8.69 -19.24
C THR A 399 -10.57 -7.48 -19.61
N ASP A 400 -10.42 -7.21 -20.91
CA ASP A 400 -9.58 -6.16 -21.49
C ASP A 400 -10.37 -4.97 -22.04
N SER A 401 -11.66 -4.85 -21.71
CA SER A 401 -12.48 -3.71 -22.13
C SER A 401 -11.93 -2.40 -21.57
N ARG A 402 -11.65 -1.43 -22.46
CA ARG A 402 -11.32 -0.06 -22.11
C ARG A 402 -12.59 0.74 -21.89
N ILE A 403 -12.50 1.78 -21.07
CA ILE A 403 -13.60 2.64 -20.69
C ILE A 403 -13.29 4.07 -21.10
N TYR A 404 -14.22 4.70 -21.81
CA TYR A 404 -14.10 6.08 -22.25
C TYR A 404 -15.26 6.89 -21.72
N LEU A 405 -14.99 8.12 -21.33
CA LEU A 405 -16.00 9.09 -20.94
C LEU A 405 -16.03 10.19 -22.00
N ARG A 406 -17.21 10.43 -22.59
CA ARG A 406 -17.44 11.63 -23.41
C ARG A 406 -18.13 12.66 -22.53
N ILE A 407 -17.41 13.74 -22.21
CA ILE A 407 -17.88 14.80 -21.32
C ILE A 407 -17.96 16.09 -22.15
N ASN A 408 -19.15 16.66 -22.24
CA ASN A 408 -19.42 17.88 -23.04
C ASN A 408 -18.90 17.80 -24.48
N GLY A 409 -18.94 16.58 -25.06
CA GLY A 409 -18.51 16.29 -26.43
C GLY A 409 -17.03 15.88 -26.58
N THR A 410 -16.19 16.07 -25.57
CA THR A 410 -14.79 15.66 -25.58
C THR A 410 -14.65 14.27 -24.98
N VAL A 411 -13.84 13.40 -25.61
CA VAL A 411 -13.64 12.01 -25.18
C VAL A 411 -12.32 11.86 -24.44
N TYR A 412 -12.36 11.14 -23.34
CA TYR A 412 -11.22 10.82 -22.50
C TYR A 412 -11.20 9.31 -22.19
N GLU A 413 -10.04 8.71 -22.09
CA GLU A 413 -9.92 7.35 -21.55
C GLU A 413 -9.93 7.42 -20.02
N ALA A 414 -10.77 6.61 -19.38
CA ALA A 414 -10.87 6.53 -17.94
C ALA A 414 -10.04 5.36 -17.41
N PHE A 415 -9.44 5.52 -16.23
CA PHE A 415 -8.85 4.41 -15.50
C PHE A 415 -9.93 3.37 -15.17
N PRO A 416 -9.77 2.10 -15.56
CA PRO A 416 -10.54 1.02 -14.97
C PRO A 416 -10.11 0.86 -13.51
N MET A 417 -11.05 0.55 -12.62
CA MET A 417 -10.76 0.40 -11.20
C MET A 417 -11.65 -0.64 -10.54
N ASP A 418 -11.19 -1.14 -9.39
CA ASP A 418 -12.02 -1.93 -8.50
C ASP A 418 -12.63 -1.02 -7.43
N ILE A 419 -13.86 -1.32 -7.04
CA ILE A 419 -14.57 -0.58 -6.00
C ILE A 419 -14.90 -1.55 -4.88
N ALA A 420 -14.52 -1.22 -3.65
CA ALA A 420 -14.88 -2.01 -2.47
C ALA A 420 -16.41 -2.10 -2.32
N ASP A 421 -16.93 -3.32 -2.15
CA ASP A 421 -18.34 -3.62 -1.92
C ASP A 421 -18.48 -4.66 -0.79
N GLY A 422 -18.47 -4.18 0.44
CA GLY A 422 -18.31 -5.01 1.63
C GLY A 422 -16.96 -5.74 1.63
N ASP A 423 -17.00 -7.07 1.70
CA ASP A 423 -15.80 -7.93 1.68
C ASP A 423 -15.37 -8.33 0.25
N ARG A 424 -15.96 -7.73 -0.80
CA ARG A 424 -15.67 -8.04 -2.19
C ARG A 424 -15.16 -6.81 -2.93
N LEU A 425 -14.47 -7.07 -4.04
CA LEU A 425 -14.10 -6.05 -5.02
C LEU A 425 -15.03 -6.19 -6.23
N ASP A 426 -15.67 -5.08 -6.62
CA ASP A 426 -16.37 -4.93 -7.89
C ASP A 426 -15.37 -4.38 -8.91
N ASP A 427 -14.96 -5.21 -9.86
CA ASP A 427 -13.93 -4.92 -10.85
C ASP A 427 -14.45 -4.16 -12.09
N ASN A 428 -15.69 -3.64 -12.03
CA ASN A 428 -16.36 -2.94 -13.10
C ASN A 428 -16.45 -1.42 -12.86
N GLY A 429 -15.59 -0.87 -12.00
CA GLY A 429 -15.52 0.56 -11.74
C GLY A 429 -14.69 1.32 -12.77
N PHE A 430 -14.87 2.64 -12.77
CA PHE A 430 -14.04 3.57 -13.52
C PHE A 430 -13.79 4.86 -12.76
N CYS A 431 -12.66 5.51 -13.08
CA CYS A 431 -12.28 6.80 -12.56
C CYS A 431 -11.57 7.65 -13.62
N LEU A 432 -11.88 8.92 -13.65
CA LEU A 432 -11.24 9.91 -14.51
C LEU A 432 -11.01 11.20 -13.74
N TYR A 433 -9.88 11.85 -13.95
CA TYR A 433 -9.61 13.19 -13.43
C TYR A 433 -9.53 14.17 -14.58
N MET A 434 -10.31 15.24 -14.53
CA MET A 434 -10.30 16.32 -15.51
C MET A 434 -10.02 17.67 -14.85
N PRO A 435 -9.49 18.68 -15.57
CA PRO A 435 -9.34 20.04 -15.04
C PRO A 435 -10.68 20.60 -14.54
N ALA A 436 -10.68 21.20 -13.35
CA ALA A 436 -11.92 21.73 -12.76
C ALA A 436 -12.59 22.82 -13.62
N GLU A 437 -11.81 23.58 -14.39
CA GLU A 437 -12.32 24.59 -15.30
C GLU A 437 -13.14 24.03 -16.49
N LEU A 438 -13.03 22.74 -16.79
CA LEU A 438 -13.82 22.10 -17.87
C LEU A 438 -15.15 21.54 -17.37
N ALA A 439 -15.38 21.48 -16.08
CA ALA A 439 -16.66 21.08 -15.50
C ALA A 439 -17.64 22.28 -15.52
N LEU A 440 -18.85 22.03 -15.98
CA LEU A 440 -19.90 23.06 -16.07
C LEU A 440 -20.78 23.03 -14.81
N ALA A 441 -21.00 24.20 -14.21
CA ALA A 441 -21.81 24.35 -13.00
C ALA A 441 -23.29 23.94 -13.18
N ASP A 442 -23.83 24.14 -14.40
CA ASP A 442 -25.23 23.86 -14.74
C ASP A 442 -25.49 22.41 -15.22
N GLY A 443 -24.49 21.52 -15.04
CA GLY A 443 -24.54 20.12 -15.45
C GLY A 443 -23.69 19.80 -16.68
N ASN A 444 -23.16 18.59 -16.68
CA ASN A 444 -22.25 18.07 -17.69
C ASN A 444 -22.93 16.94 -18.48
N ASP A 445 -22.95 17.02 -19.80
CA ASP A 445 -23.40 15.92 -20.66
C ASP A 445 -22.33 14.82 -20.61
N LEU A 446 -22.67 13.66 -20.06
CA LEU A 446 -21.77 12.55 -19.85
C LEU A 446 -22.29 11.29 -20.53
N GLU A 447 -21.43 10.72 -21.36
CA GLU A 447 -21.64 9.40 -21.94
C GLU A 447 -20.52 8.48 -21.49
N VAL A 448 -20.85 7.18 -21.23
CA VAL A 448 -19.88 6.13 -20.96
C VAL A 448 -19.83 5.19 -22.16
N LEU A 449 -18.65 5.05 -22.72
CA LEU A 449 -18.39 4.16 -23.84
C LEU A 449 -17.41 3.08 -23.40
N ILE A 450 -17.58 1.87 -23.91
CA ILE A 450 -16.67 0.75 -23.66
C ILE A 450 -16.25 0.11 -24.97
N THR A 451 -15.05 -0.49 -24.99
CA THR A 451 -14.66 -1.35 -26.10
C THR A 451 -15.37 -2.69 -26.02
N LYS A 452 -15.80 -3.22 -27.16
CA LYS A 452 -16.35 -4.58 -27.31
C LYS A 452 -15.89 -5.14 -28.65
N GLY A 453 -14.80 -5.90 -28.65
CA GLY A 453 -14.09 -6.25 -29.86
C GLY A 453 -13.58 -5.01 -30.60
N ASP A 454 -13.91 -4.87 -31.87
CA ASP A 454 -13.45 -3.74 -32.72
C ASP A 454 -14.39 -2.50 -32.68
N LYS A 455 -15.38 -2.49 -31.75
CA LYS A 455 -16.39 -1.44 -31.69
C LYS A 455 -16.39 -0.73 -30.35
N TYR A 456 -17.00 0.46 -30.34
CA TYR A 456 -17.32 1.20 -29.12
C TYR A 456 -18.83 1.11 -28.86
N LEU A 457 -19.20 0.71 -27.66
CA LEU A 457 -20.59 0.67 -27.21
C LEU A 457 -20.83 1.86 -26.27
N ASN A 458 -21.77 2.75 -26.65
CA ASN A 458 -22.27 3.76 -25.76
C ASN A 458 -23.34 3.14 -24.85
N ILE A 459 -23.02 2.96 -23.58
CA ILE A 459 -23.81 2.21 -22.59
C ILE A 459 -24.52 3.10 -21.58
N TYR A 460 -24.24 4.40 -21.57
CA TYR A 460 -24.84 5.35 -20.64
C TYR A 460 -24.79 6.76 -21.21
N LYS A 461 -25.87 7.52 -21.00
CA LYS A 461 -25.92 8.95 -21.32
C LYS A 461 -26.80 9.67 -20.31
N ASN A 462 -26.28 10.67 -19.63
CA ASN A 462 -27.02 11.50 -18.69
C ASN A 462 -26.36 12.88 -18.53
N ILE A 463 -27.06 13.80 -17.89
CA ILE A 463 -26.49 15.05 -17.40
C ILE A 463 -26.16 14.86 -15.93
N ILE A 464 -24.90 15.08 -15.56
CA ILE A 464 -24.41 14.93 -14.20
C ILE A 464 -24.03 16.32 -13.66
N GLU A 465 -24.57 16.64 -12.51
CA GLU A 465 -24.19 17.83 -11.74
C GLU A 465 -22.97 17.53 -10.86
N GLU A 466 -22.18 18.54 -10.57
CA GLU A 466 -21.06 18.42 -9.64
C GLU A 466 -21.59 18.26 -8.22
N ASP A 467 -21.14 17.24 -7.48
CA ASP A 467 -21.47 17.06 -6.07
C ASP A 467 -20.86 18.22 -5.26
N ILE A 468 -21.65 19.23 -4.96
CA ILE A 468 -21.21 20.33 -4.09
C ILE A 468 -21.09 19.76 -2.69
N ILE A 469 -19.85 19.62 -2.21
CA ILE A 469 -19.57 19.31 -0.80
C ILE A 469 -19.99 20.56 0.00
N GLN A 470 -21.14 20.45 0.69
CA GLN A 470 -21.60 21.46 1.66
C GLN A 470 -20.87 21.32 2.98
#